data_561a6b132138ce2a4cc61bd5ed2ba561
#
_entry.id   561a6b132138ce2a4cc61bd5ed2ba561
#
_cell.length_a   1.000
_cell.length_b   1.000
_cell.length_c   1.000
_cell.angle_alpha   90.00
_cell.angle_beta   90.00
_cell.angle_gamma   90.00
#
_symmetry.space_group_name_H-M   'P 1'
#
loop_
_entity.id
_entity.type
_entity.pdbx_description
1 polymer ?
#
loop_
_entity_poly.entity_id
_entity_poly.type
_entity_poly.pdbx_seq_one_letter_code
_entity_poly.pdbx_strand_id
1 'polypeptide(L)'
;MGLIGFTSIANAQDVVVYHIDNAENQATKGLRNIRNHLDIAPQTKIYVVTHAEGIDFLMEGAKDKKNPNIDYASLVSALKSRGVTFEVCEITLKNRNIKRDVFIMDAEFTPSGVARVASLQIKDKAAYIKP
;
A
#
# COMPACT_ATOMS: atom_id res chain seq x y z
N MET A 1 22.08 21.81 39.49
CA MET A 1 21.42 20.53 39.28
C MET A 1 20.67 20.58 37.95
N GLY A 2 21.31 20.08 36.92
CA GLY A 2 20.71 20.07 35.59
C GLY A 2 19.58 19.07 35.53
N LEU A 3 18.36 19.55 35.42
CA LEU A 3 17.29 18.74 34.90
C LEU A 3 17.63 18.41 33.45
N ILE A 4 18.09 17.20 33.26
CA ILE A 4 18.14 16.64 31.91
C ILE A 4 16.70 16.46 31.54
N GLY A 5 16.15 17.43 30.84
CA GLY A 5 14.92 17.25 30.16
C GLY A 5 15.16 16.15 29.12
N PHE A 6 14.72 14.94 29.43
CA PHE A 6 14.50 13.99 28.36
C PHE A 6 13.34 14.51 27.53
N THR A 7 13.63 15.35 26.57
CA THR A 7 12.80 15.38 25.42
C THR A 7 12.88 13.96 24.85
N SER A 8 11.87 13.14 25.12
CA SER A 8 11.67 11.97 24.33
C SER A 8 11.55 12.47 22.90
N ILE A 9 12.63 12.30 22.14
CA ILE A 9 12.54 12.40 20.70
C ILE A 9 11.61 11.23 20.34
N ALA A 10 10.33 11.56 20.21
CA ALA A 10 9.44 10.64 19.55
C ALA A 10 10.09 10.34 18.21
N ASN A 11 10.61 9.12 18.05
CA ASN A 11 11.12 8.69 16.76
C ASN A 11 10.02 8.94 15.76
N ALA A 12 10.28 9.85 14.82
CA ALA A 12 9.36 10.06 13.72
C ALA A 12 9.12 8.69 13.08
N GLN A 13 7.87 8.32 12.95
CA GLN A 13 7.49 7.08 12.31
C GLN A 13 8.00 7.08 10.87
N ASP A 14 8.69 6.02 10.48
CA ASP A 14 9.08 5.83 9.10
C ASP A 14 7.83 5.66 8.24
N VAL A 15 7.82 6.33 7.10
CA VAL A 15 6.75 6.23 6.12
C VAL A 15 7.32 5.66 4.83
N VAL A 16 6.63 4.69 4.27
CA VAL A 16 7.05 4.02 3.03
C VAL A 16 5.86 3.92 2.10
N VAL A 17 6.08 4.24 0.82
CA VAL A 17 5.10 4.01 -0.22
C VAL A 17 5.57 2.87 -1.13
N TYR A 18 4.75 1.84 -1.23
CA TYR A 18 4.89 0.76 -2.20
C TYR A 18 4.01 1.10 -3.40
N HIS A 19 4.64 1.23 -4.56
CA HIS A 19 3.97 1.64 -5.79
C HIS A 19 3.75 0.43 -6.70
N ILE A 20 2.50 0.13 -7.00
CA ILE A 20 2.12 -1.03 -7.82
C ILE A 20 1.32 -0.53 -9.03
N ASP A 21 1.88 -0.68 -10.22
CA ASP A 21 1.22 -0.34 -11.48
C ASP A 21 0.95 -1.56 -12.36
N ASN A 22 1.38 -2.73 -11.92
CA ASN A 22 1.16 -4.00 -12.62
C ASN A 22 1.00 -5.12 -11.59
N ALA A 23 -0.25 -5.50 -11.31
CA ALA A 23 -0.55 -6.49 -10.27
C ALA A 23 0.06 -7.86 -10.59
N GLU A 24 0.02 -8.28 -11.86
CA GLU A 24 0.52 -9.60 -12.25
C GLU A 24 1.99 -9.79 -11.88
N ASN A 25 2.80 -8.76 -12.04
CA ASN A 25 4.24 -8.83 -11.79
C ASN A 25 4.63 -8.38 -10.38
N GLN A 26 3.77 -7.62 -9.68
CA GLN A 26 4.17 -6.94 -8.45
C GLN A 26 3.35 -7.31 -7.22
N ALA A 27 2.11 -7.80 -7.37
CA ALA A 27 1.22 -7.95 -6.21
C ALA A 27 1.72 -8.98 -5.21
N THR A 28 1.94 -10.21 -5.63
CA THR A 28 2.38 -11.29 -4.71
C THR A 28 3.72 -10.96 -4.08
N LYS A 29 4.67 -10.53 -4.91
CA LYS A 29 6.00 -10.13 -4.44
C LYS A 29 5.91 -8.92 -3.49
N GLY A 30 5.11 -7.93 -3.84
CA GLY A 30 4.93 -6.73 -3.02
C GLY A 30 4.30 -7.03 -1.67
N LEU A 31 3.25 -7.83 -1.62
CA LEU A 31 2.60 -8.21 -0.36
C LEU A 31 3.55 -8.97 0.55
N ARG A 32 4.35 -9.88 -0.01
CA ARG A 32 5.37 -10.60 0.76
C ARG A 32 6.44 -9.64 1.29
N ASN A 33 6.89 -8.71 0.47
CA ASN A 33 7.90 -7.72 0.88
C ASN A 33 7.36 -6.82 2.00
N ILE A 34 6.10 -6.41 1.92
CA ILE A 34 5.46 -5.59 2.96
C ILE A 34 5.40 -6.37 4.28
N ARG A 35 5.00 -7.62 4.25
CA ARG A 35 4.98 -8.47 5.44
C ARG A 35 6.37 -8.55 6.07
N ASN A 36 7.37 -8.85 5.26
CA ASN A 36 8.76 -8.94 5.74
C ASN A 36 9.26 -7.60 6.31
N HIS A 37 8.89 -6.50 5.67
CA HIS A 37 9.23 -5.16 6.12
C HIS A 37 8.67 -4.90 7.53
N LEU A 38 7.39 -5.19 7.73
CA LEU A 38 6.74 -5.00 9.03
C LEU A 38 7.25 -5.96 10.10
N ASP A 39 7.68 -7.15 9.73
CA ASP A 39 8.26 -8.11 10.69
C ASP A 39 9.55 -7.55 11.29
N ILE A 40 10.32 -6.79 10.53
CA ILE A 40 11.57 -6.19 10.98
C ILE A 40 11.35 -4.79 11.56
N ALA A 41 10.46 -4.01 10.97
CA ALA A 41 10.19 -2.62 11.34
C ALA A 41 8.69 -2.39 11.56
N PRO A 42 8.13 -2.94 12.66
CA PRO A 42 6.66 -2.97 12.87
C PRO A 42 6.03 -1.59 13.06
N GLN A 43 6.82 -0.56 13.34
CA GLN A 43 6.32 0.81 13.50
C GLN A 43 6.22 1.58 12.19
N THR A 44 6.66 1.00 11.08
CA THR A 44 6.63 1.67 9.78
C THR A 44 5.19 1.85 9.30
N LYS A 45 4.86 3.06 8.85
CA LYS A 45 3.59 3.31 8.17
C LYS A 45 3.77 3.03 6.69
N ILE A 46 3.02 2.06 6.18
CA ILE A 46 3.09 1.66 4.77
C ILE A 46 1.82 2.03 4.04
N TYR A 47 1.98 2.75 2.93
CA TYR A 47 0.95 3.02 1.95
C TYR A 47 1.24 2.20 0.70
N VAL A 48 0.24 1.48 0.20
CA VAL A 48 0.32 0.80 -1.09
C VAL A 48 -0.55 1.60 -2.06
N VAL A 49 0.08 2.25 -3.02
CA VAL A 49 -0.62 3.08 -4.01
C VAL A 49 -0.64 2.33 -5.33
N THR A 50 -1.84 2.14 -5.88
CA THR A 50 -2.03 1.37 -7.09
C THR A 50 -2.70 2.20 -8.18
N HIS A 51 -2.27 1.99 -9.43
CA HIS A 51 -2.91 2.57 -10.61
C HIS A 51 -2.68 1.65 -11.82
N ALA A 52 -3.28 1.98 -12.96
CA ALA A 52 -3.23 1.15 -14.15
C ALA A 52 -3.63 -0.30 -13.82
N GLU A 53 -2.94 -1.30 -14.33
CA GLU A 53 -3.20 -2.70 -14.02
C GLU A 53 -2.82 -3.08 -12.58
N GLY A 54 -2.17 -2.18 -11.86
CA GLY A 54 -1.81 -2.39 -10.46
C GLY A 54 -3.01 -2.50 -9.52
N ILE A 55 -4.18 -1.99 -9.92
CA ILE A 55 -5.39 -2.05 -9.09
C ILE A 55 -6.02 -3.45 -9.05
N ASP A 56 -5.66 -4.33 -9.97
CA ASP A 56 -6.41 -5.56 -10.23
C ASP A 56 -6.41 -6.52 -9.05
N PHE A 57 -5.35 -6.57 -8.25
CA PHE A 57 -5.31 -7.49 -7.11
C PHE A 57 -6.21 -7.04 -5.94
N LEU A 58 -6.73 -5.82 -5.99
CA LEU A 58 -7.64 -5.30 -4.96
C LEU A 58 -9.11 -5.52 -5.31
N MET A 59 -9.40 -6.14 -6.45
CA MET A 59 -10.77 -6.48 -6.83
C MET A 59 -11.24 -7.73 -6.08
N GLU A 60 -12.56 -7.79 -5.86
CA GLU A 60 -13.21 -8.98 -5.26
C GLU A 60 -12.84 -10.23 -6.05
N GLY A 61 -12.44 -11.28 -5.36
CA GLY A 61 -12.12 -12.56 -5.96
C GLY A 61 -10.79 -12.64 -6.69
N ALA A 62 -9.96 -11.58 -6.66
CA ALA A 62 -8.68 -11.57 -7.35
C ALA A 62 -7.71 -12.59 -6.76
N LYS A 63 -7.04 -13.31 -7.65
CA LYS A 63 -6.05 -14.34 -7.31
C LYS A 63 -4.80 -14.15 -8.16
N ASP A 64 -3.69 -14.68 -7.68
CA ASP A 64 -2.46 -14.71 -8.47
C ASP A 64 -2.68 -15.63 -9.69
N LYS A 65 -2.46 -15.10 -10.88
CA LYS A 65 -2.66 -15.87 -12.12
C LYS A 65 -1.69 -17.03 -12.27
N LYS A 66 -0.51 -16.90 -11.68
CA LYS A 66 0.54 -17.93 -11.72
C LYS A 66 0.35 -18.98 -10.64
N ASN A 67 -0.29 -18.63 -9.53
CA ASN A 67 -0.59 -19.52 -8.43
C ASN A 67 -1.99 -19.22 -7.88
N PRO A 68 -3.06 -19.82 -8.45
CA PRO A 68 -4.44 -19.52 -8.05
C PRO A 68 -4.79 -19.87 -6.60
N ASN A 69 -3.91 -20.55 -5.87
CA ASN A 69 -4.08 -20.79 -4.44
C ASN A 69 -3.82 -19.52 -3.61
N ILE A 70 -3.21 -18.49 -4.20
CA ILE A 70 -2.99 -17.21 -3.55
C ILE A 70 -4.23 -16.34 -3.75
N ASP A 71 -4.97 -16.13 -2.66
CA ASP A 71 -6.14 -15.25 -2.60
C ASP A 71 -5.69 -13.90 -2.05
N TYR A 72 -5.80 -12.86 -2.87
CA TYR A 72 -5.31 -11.54 -2.48
C TYR A 72 -6.13 -10.89 -1.37
N ALA A 73 -7.44 -11.11 -1.31
CA ALA A 73 -8.28 -10.47 -0.31
C ALA A 73 -7.82 -10.78 1.12
N SER A 74 -7.50 -12.04 1.40
CA SER A 74 -7.06 -12.44 2.74
C SER A 74 -5.69 -11.86 3.10
N LEU A 75 -4.77 -11.79 2.13
CA LEU A 75 -3.44 -11.20 2.35
C LEU A 75 -3.51 -9.70 2.59
N VAL A 76 -4.33 -9.01 1.82
CA VAL A 76 -4.57 -7.56 1.96
C VAL A 76 -5.20 -7.27 3.31
N SER A 77 -6.22 -8.03 3.69
CA SER A 77 -6.90 -7.87 4.99
C SER A 77 -5.94 -8.05 6.17
N ALA A 78 -5.08 -9.06 6.10
CA ALA A 78 -4.08 -9.31 7.14
C ALA A 78 -3.12 -8.13 7.28
N LEU A 79 -2.65 -7.57 6.17
CA LEU A 79 -1.73 -6.42 6.20
C LEU A 79 -2.45 -5.14 6.63
N LYS A 80 -3.69 -4.94 6.21
CA LYS A 80 -4.48 -3.81 6.68
C LYS A 80 -4.64 -3.82 8.20
N SER A 81 -4.86 -4.99 8.79
CA SER A 81 -4.94 -5.11 10.26
C SER A 81 -3.62 -4.77 10.95
N ARG A 82 -2.51 -4.79 10.23
CA ARG A 82 -1.21 -4.34 10.70
C ARG A 82 -0.92 -2.87 10.38
N GLY A 83 -1.90 -2.13 9.91
CA GLY A 83 -1.78 -0.69 9.65
C GLY A 83 -1.44 -0.29 8.23
N VAL A 84 -1.39 -1.22 7.29
CA VAL A 84 -1.15 -0.91 5.87
C VAL A 84 -2.40 -0.30 5.25
N THR A 85 -2.23 0.76 4.48
CA THR A 85 -3.30 1.39 3.69
C THR A 85 -3.13 1.04 2.22
N PHE A 86 -4.19 0.51 1.60
CA PHE A 86 -4.21 0.17 0.17
C PHE A 86 -5.08 1.17 -0.58
N GLU A 87 -4.52 1.86 -1.58
CA GLU A 87 -5.20 2.93 -2.30
C GLU A 87 -5.28 2.63 -3.79
N VAL A 88 -6.47 2.87 -4.35
CA VAL A 88 -6.80 2.70 -5.76
C VAL A 88 -6.95 4.06 -6.42
N CYS A 89 -6.30 4.25 -7.56
CA CYS A 89 -6.34 5.48 -8.35
C CYS A 89 -7.69 5.66 -9.04
N GLU A 90 -8.40 6.76 -8.74
CA GLU A 90 -9.70 7.04 -9.36
C GLU A 90 -9.60 7.38 -10.83
N ILE A 91 -8.50 7.99 -11.27
CA ILE A 91 -8.27 8.24 -12.69
C ILE A 91 -8.23 6.91 -13.46
N THR A 92 -7.58 5.90 -12.89
CA THR A 92 -7.55 4.56 -13.49
C THR A 92 -8.95 3.97 -13.61
N LEU A 93 -9.80 4.13 -12.60
CA LEU A 93 -11.18 3.65 -12.65
C LEU A 93 -11.93 4.28 -13.83
N LYS A 94 -11.78 5.58 -13.99
CA LYS A 94 -12.41 6.31 -15.08
C LYS A 94 -11.89 5.84 -16.44
N ASN A 95 -10.59 5.73 -16.60
CA ASN A 95 -9.97 5.36 -17.86
C ASN A 95 -10.29 3.92 -18.27
N ARG A 96 -10.42 3.01 -17.29
CA ARG A 96 -10.73 1.60 -17.54
C ARG A 96 -12.23 1.30 -17.42
N ASN A 97 -13.05 2.30 -17.13
CA ASN A 97 -14.49 2.16 -16.94
C ASN A 97 -14.84 1.10 -15.88
N ILE A 98 -14.22 1.22 -14.73
CA ILE A 98 -14.39 0.30 -13.59
C ILE A 98 -15.08 1.05 -12.45
N LYS A 99 -16.08 0.40 -11.84
CA LYS A 99 -16.81 0.97 -10.70
C LYS A 99 -16.12 0.64 -9.39
N ARG A 100 -16.31 1.49 -8.38
CA ARG A 100 -15.72 1.28 -7.05
C ARG A 100 -16.21 0.00 -6.37
N ASP A 101 -17.43 -0.43 -6.65
CA ASP A 101 -18.05 -1.56 -5.98
C ASP A 101 -17.44 -2.92 -6.33
N VAL A 102 -16.52 -2.99 -7.31
CA VAL A 102 -15.83 -4.24 -7.64
C VAL A 102 -14.63 -4.50 -6.72
N PHE A 103 -14.25 -3.54 -5.89
CA PHE A 103 -13.09 -3.66 -5.01
C PHE A 103 -13.48 -4.21 -3.64
N ILE A 104 -12.52 -4.90 -2.99
CA ILE A 104 -12.69 -5.33 -1.62
C ILE A 104 -12.85 -4.13 -0.69
N MET A 105 -13.54 -4.32 0.44
CA MET A 105 -13.80 -3.25 1.40
C MET A 105 -12.52 -2.65 2.00
N ASP A 106 -11.43 -3.38 1.98
CA ASP A 106 -10.15 -2.96 2.52
C ASP A 106 -9.44 -1.92 1.65
N ALA A 107 -9.87 -1.76 0.40
CA ALA A 107 -9.30 -0.77 -0.52
C ALA A 107 -9.90 0.62 -0.25
N GLU A 108 -9.02 1.62 -0.26
CA GLU A 108 -9.39 3.03 -0.24
C GLU A 108 -9.14 3.62 -1.62
N PHE A 109 -9.59 4.85 -1.84
CA PHE A 109 -9.47 5.48 -3.15
C PHE A 109 -8.74 6.82 -3.03
N THR A 110 -7.90 7.11 -4.02
CA THR A 110 -7.19 8.38 -4.12
C THR A 110 -7.46 8.99 -5.49
N PRO A 111 -7.60 10.33 -5.61
CA PRO A 111 -7.89 10.96 -6.90
C PRO A 111 -6.90 10.60 -8.00
N SER A 112 -5.60 10.58 -7.69
CA SER A 112 -4.54 10.24 -8.63
C SER A 112 -3.46 9.44 -7.91
N GLY A 113 -3.18 8.23 -8.38
CA GLY A 113 -2.12 7.40 -7.81
C GLY A 113 -0.75 8.06 -7.92
N VAL A 114 -0.42 8.60 -9.09
CA VAL A 114 0.87 9.26 -9.32
C VAL A 114 1.04 10.49 -8.45
N ALA A 115 0.01 11.33 -8.35
CA ALA A 115 0.05 12.51 -7.49
C ALA A 115 0.14 12.11 -6.00
N ARG A 116 -0.52 11.01 -5.63
CA ARG A 116 -0.47 10.49 -4.26
C ARG A 116 0.95 10.04 -3.89
N VAL A 117 1.61 9.29 -4.76
CA VAL A 117 3.00 8.87 -4.55
C VAL A 117 3.89 10.09 -4.36
N ALA A 118 3.79 11.07 -5.25
CA ALA A 118 4.57 12.31 -5.14
C ALA A 118 4.30 13.04 -3.82
N SER A 119 3.03 13.17 -3.44
CA SER A 119 2.64 13.85 -2.21
C SER A 119 3.19 13.15 -0.96
N LEU A 120 3.11 11.83 -0.91
CA LEU A 120 3.66 11.05 0.20
C LEU A 120 5.17 11.26 0.34
N GLN A 121 5.90 11.30 -0.78
CA GLN A 121 7.34 11.51 -0.76
C GLN A 121 7.69 12.94 -0.34
N ILE A 122 6.97 13.93 -0.83
CA ILE A 122 7.27 15.34 -0.56
C ILE A 122 6.82 15.74 0.86
N LYS A 123 5.60 15.41 1.24
CA LYS A 123 4.98 15.88 2.49
C LYS A 123 5.31 14.99 3.67
N ASP A 124 5.29 13.67 3.46
CA ASP A 124 5.48 12.71 4.54
C ASP A 124 6.88 12.09 4.52
N LYS A 125 7.73 12.52 3.59
CA LYS A 125 9.09 12.02 3.41
C LYS A 125 9.15 10.51 3.23
N ALA A 126 8.15 9.96 2.53
CA ALA A 126 8.05 8.53 2.33
C ALA A 126 9.21 8.00 1.50
N ALA A 127 9.80 6.91 1.92
CA ALA A 127 10.69 6.12 1.08
C ALA A 127 9.86 5.44 -0.02
N TYR A 128 10.41 5.34 -1.23
CA TYR A 128 9.72 4.79 -2.39
C TYR A 128 10.22 3.39 -2.69
N ILE A 129 9.30 2.42 -2.77
CA ILE A 129 9.62 1.05 -3.16
C ILE A 129 8.70 0.63 -4.31
N LYS A 130 9.31 0.17 -5.38
CA LYS A 130 8.60 -0.46 -6.49
C LYS A 130 8.95 -1.95 -6.51
N PRO A 131 8.06 -2.81 -6.05
CA PRO A 131 8.32 -4.24 -5.99
C PRO A 131 8.37 -4.91 -7.36
#